data_4d8641e7e3bd0e1d606b3a0b3138204e
#
_entry.id   4d8641e7e3bd0e1d606b3a0b3138204e
#
_cell.length_a   1.000
_cell.length_b   1.000
_cell.length_c   1.000
_cell.angle_alpha   90.00
_cell.angle_beta   90.00
_cell.angle_gamma   90.00
#
_symmetry.space_group_name_H-M   'P 1'
#
loop_
_entity.id
_entity.type
_entity.pdbx_description
1 polymer ?
#
loop_
_entity_poly.entity_id
_entity_poly.type
_entity_poly.pdbx_seq_one_letter_code
_entity_poly.pdbx_strand_id
1 'polypeptide(L)'
;MGLRAVMMFPIGVLVSLTAAGCGAGLKLTRIEAATNKPSNVAVFFAVDRDKEPVADLLASDFNIFEDDKLVSVDESRQTIVSPQLASAHYTLLLVDMSASVSASDQLHEISAAAIQFVGQVGKQQRVAVYAFDGSKNLYAISTFTPTEQQTAQGLNSIETFQSRDPSTNLNGAVVQALHELDKALGAADVPLRFGTLVVFTDGTDRANRVPLQEMVDAVEASPHAVYAIGVGNEIDDSTLSRVGKSGYIRVEDASASAAAFGEIGERIVRFTQRYYLLSYCSPARAGKHKVTIEAVKDGDKGRLEYAFDAQGFEPGCDPNKPPPFDTTGKTRKSRERMMATGEEAPAEKPKVEAKAKGKVSTEQ
;
A
#
# COMPACT_ATOMS: atom_id res chain seq x y z
N MET A 1 -76.59 -14.82 -42.90
CA MET A 1 -76.44 -14.05 -41.65
C MET A 1 -75.09 -14.48 -41.04
N GLY A 2 -74.06 -13.75 -41.34
CA GLY A 2 -72.67 -14.09 -40.91
C GLY A 2 -72.17 -13.06 -39.93
N LEU A 3 -71.81 -13.52 -38.73
CA LEU A 3 -71.26 -12.71 -37.66
C LEU A 3 -69.76 -12.64 -37.87
N ARG A 4 -69.22 -11.43 -38.13
CA ARG A 4 -67.78 -11.18 -38.17
C ARG A 4 -67.33 -10.88 -36.75
N ALA A 5 -66.41 -11.75 -36.19
CA ALA A 5 -65.75 -11.50 -34.98
C ALA A 5 -64.53 -10.60 -35.25
N VAL A 6 -64.41 -9.43 -34.58
CA VAL A 6 -63.33 -8.53 -34.61
C VAL A 6 -62.35 -8.98 -33.49
N MET A 7 -61.15 -9.43 -33.90
CA MET A 7 -60.09 -9.83 -33.00
C MET A 7 -59.22 -8.59 -32.65
N MET A 8 -59.37 -8.07 -31.42
CA MET A 8 -58.55 -7.03 -30.87
C MET A 8 -57.24 -7.64 -30.36
N PHE A 9 -56.09 -7.29 -30.96
CA PHE A 9 -54.75 -7.59 -30.44
C PHE A 9 -54.38 -6.54 -29.39
N PRO A 10 -53.92 -6.91 -28.19
CA PRO A 10 -53.34 -5.96 -27.28
C PRO A 10 -51.91 -5.65 -27.72
N ILE A 11 -51.63 -4.37 -27.92
CA ILE A 11 -50.25 -3.85 -28.11
C ILE A 11 -49.54 -3.97 -26.78
N GLY A 12 -48.64 -4.99 -26.67
CA GLY A 12 -47.73 -5.13 -25.54
C GLY A 12 -46.66 -4.04 -25.62
N VAL A 13 -46.70 -3.09 -24.70
CA VAL A 13 -45.60 -2.14 -24.49
C VAL A 13 -44.45 -2.90 -23.86
N LEU A 14 -43.43 -3.15 -24.66
CA LEU A 14 -42.14 -3.71 -24.18
C LEU A 14 -41.43 -2.60 -23.40
N VAL A 15 -41.58 -2.57 -22.09
CA VAL A 15 -40.72 -1.74 -21.20
C VAL A 15 -39.35 -2.37 -21.16
N SER A 16 -38.45 -1.84 -21.95
CA SER A 16 -36.99 -2.16 -21.84
C SER A 16 -36.49 -1.63 -20.49
N LEU A 17 -36.42 -2.50 -19.49
CA LEU A 17 -35.63 -2.22 -18.30
C LEU A 17 -34.15 -2.15 -18.75
N THR A 18 -33.65 -0.95 -19.00
CA THR A 18 -32.22 -0.71 -18.99
C THR A 18 -31.78 -0.92 -17.54
N ALA A 19 -31.21 -2.09 -17.27
CA ALA A 19 -30.42 -2.28 -16.07
C ALA A 19 -29.28 -1.25 -16.13
N ALA A 20 -29.43 -0.14 -15.42
CA ALA A 20 -28.30 0.71 -15.06
C ALA A 20 -27.38 -0.17 -14.23
N GLY A 21 -26.38 -0.74 -14.88
CA GLY A 21 -25.28 -1.40 -14.19
C GLY A 21 -24.66 -0.37 -13.26
N CYS A 22 -24.86 -0.52 -11.96
CA CYS A 22 -23.97 0.07 -10.97
C CYS A 22 -22.61 -0.59 -11.15
N GLY A 23 -21.86 -0.20 -12.17
CA GLY A 23 -20.44 -0.45 -12.24
C GLY A 23 -19.85 0.30 -11.06
N ALA A 24 -19.18 -0.38 -10.17
CA ALA A 24 -18.45 0.25 -9.10
C ALA A 24 -17.33 1.06 -9.76
N GLY A 25 -17.51 2.38 -9.78
CA GLY A 25 -16.56 3.30 -10.40
C GLY A 25 -15.18 3.28 -9.72
N LEU A 26 -14.22 3.98 -10.28
CA LEU A 26 -12.92 4.17 -9.65
C LEU A 26 -13.08 4.96 -8.34
N LYS A 27 -12.48 4.49 -7.27
CA LYS A 27 -12.36 5.21 -6.00
C LYS A 27 -10.96 5.82 -5.91
N LEU A 28 -10.90 7.16 -5.89
CA LEU A 28 -9.67 7.89 -5.62
C LEU A 28 -9.63 8.28 -4.14
N THR A 29 -8.59 7.89 -3.45
CA THR A 29 -8.37 8.24 -2.04
C THR A 29 -7.16 9.15 -1.94
N ARG A 30 -7.40 10.44 -1.62
CA ARG A 30 -6.32 11.41 -1.43
C ARG A 30 -5.53 11.07 -0.17
N ILE A 31 -4.22 11.04 -0.31
CA ILE A 31 -3.29 10.78 0.78
C ILE A 31 -2.65 12.09 1.23
N GLU A 32 -2.10 12.84 0.27
CA GLU A 32 -1.44 14.12 0.52
C GLU A 32 -1.57 15.02 -0.70
N ALA A 33 -1.48 16.31 -0.48
CA ALA A 33 -1.38 17.29 -1.55
C ALA A 33 -0.52 18.47 -1.10
N ALA A 34 0.26 19.01 -2.01
CA ALA A 34 1.15 20.11 -1.73
C ALA A 34 1.26 21.03 -2.94
N THR A 35 1.58 22.29 -2.67
CA THR A 35 1.82 23.30 -3.70
C THR A 35 3.15 23.99 -3.45
N ASN A 36 3.80 24.43 -4.54
CA ASN A 36 5.04 25.20 -4.47
C ASN A 36 5.12 26.21 -5.61
N LYS A 37 5.80 27.31 -5.37
CA LYS A 37 6.15 28.27 -6.44
C LYS A 37 7.15 27.64 -7.43
N PRO A 38 7.08 27.99 -8.71
CA PRO A 38 6.22 29.08 -9.27
C PRO A 38 4.73 28.75 -9.35
N SER A 39 4.28 27.53 -9.70
CA SER A 39 2.87 27.13 -9.76
C SER A 39 2.67 25.62 -9.76
N ASN A 40 3.56 24.89 -9.09
CA ASN A 40 3.46 23.44 -8.99
C ASN A 40 2.37 23.02 -8.01
N VAL A 41 1.51 22.13 -8.45
CA VAL A 41 0.54 21.43 -7.62
C VAL A 41 0.81 19.94 -7.74
N ALA A 42 0.93 19.24 -6.63
CA ALA A 42 1.11 17.80 -6.62
C ALA A 42 0.11 17.15 -5.66
N VAL A 43 -0.50 16.07 -6.10
CA VAL A 43 -1.46 15.30 -5.32
C VAL A 43 -1.03 13.83 -5.34
N PHE A 44 -0.85 13.28 -4.14
CA PHE A 44 -0.56 11.88 -3.93
C PHE A 44 -1.84 11.17 -3.49
N PHE A 45 -2.21 10.11 -4.19
CA PHE A 45 -3.47 9.40 -3.97
C PHE A 45 -3.37 7.94 -4.39
N ALA A 46 -4.30 7.13 -3.88
CA ALA A 46 -4.50 5.75 -4.31
C ALA A 46 -5.71 5.66 -5.23
N VAL A 47 -5.71 4.68 -6.14
CA VAL A 47 -6.83 4.36 -7.02
C VAL A 47 -7.22 2.90 -6.84
N ASP A 48 -8.50 2.65 -6.56
CA ASP A 48 -9.09 1.34 -6.40
C ASP A 48 -10.34 1.17 -7.26
N ARG A 49 -10.66 -0.07 -7.61
CA ARG A 49 -11.93 -0.52 -8.19
C ARG A 49 -12.43 -1.69 -7.34
N ASP A 50 -13.60 -1.58 -6.73
CA ASP A 50 -14.16 -2.64 -5.86
C ASP A 50 -13.21 -3.10 -4.73
N LYS A 51 -12.44 -2.17 -4.16
CA LYS A 51 -11.36 -2.40 -3.16
C LYS A 51 -10.11 -3.07 -3.71
N GLU A 52 -10.06 -3.40 -5.00
CA GLU A 52 -8.87 -3.92 -5.65
C GLU A 52 -8.00 -2.77 -6.18
N PRO A 53 -6.68 -2.84 -6.02
CA PRO A 53 -5.74 -1.85 -6.55
C PRO A 53 -5.85 -1.69 -8.07
N VAL A 54 -5.89 -0.45 -8.55
CA VAL A 54 -5.79 -0.16 -9.99
C VAL A 54 -4.38 0.33 -10.29
N ALA A 55 -3.67 -0.47 -11.07
CA ALA A 55 -2.32 -0.16 -11.55
C ALA A 55 -2.37 0.41 -12.99
N ASP A 56 -1.21 0.85 -13.48
CA ASP A 56 -0.97 1.18 -14.89
C ASP A 56 -1.82 2.33 -15.45
N LEU A 57 -2.24 3.29 -14.60
CA LEU A 57 -2.80 4.56 -15.07
C LEU A 57 -1.67 5.48 -15.56
N LEU A 58 -1.88 6.07 -16.73
CA LEU A 58 -1.01 7.05 -17.34
C LEU A 58 -1.48 8.48 -17.03
N ALA A 59 -0.64 9.47 -17.25
CA ALA A 59 -1.05 10.87 -17.10
C ALA A 59 -2.26 11.25 -17.96
N SER A 60 -2.42 10.60 -19.13
CA SER A 60 -3.56 10.76 -20.04
C SER A 60 -4.88 10.22 -19.50
N ASP A 61 -4.83 9.34 -18.50
CA ASP A 61 -6.04 8.77 -17.87
C ASP A 61 -6.64 9.71 -16.82
N PHE A 62 -6.01 10.89 -16.61
CA PHE A 62 -6.46 11.88 -15.65
C PHE A 62 -6.86 13.19 -16.31
N ASN A 63 -8.04 13.69 -15.95
CA ASN A 63 -8.50 15.03 -16.27
C ASN A 63 -8.35 15.91 -15.02
N ILE A 64 -7.78 17.10 -15.19
CA ILE A 64 -7.63 18.10 -14.11
C ILE A 64 -8.61 19.24 -14.36
N PHE A 65 -9.41 19.56 -13.37
CA PHE A 65 -10.30 20.74 -13.39
C PHE A 65 -9.89 21.68 -12.27
N GLU A 66 -9.73 22.96 -12.58
CA GLU A 66 -9.64 24.02 -11.59
C GLU A 66 -10.90 24.89 -11.64
N ASP A 67 -11.57 25.04 -10.49
CA ASP A 67 -12.85 25.73 -10.38
C ASP A 67 -13.87 25.27 -11.42
N ASP A 68 -13.97 23.95 -11.57
CA ASP A 68 -14.85 23.23 -12.51
C ASP A 68 -14.54 23.47 -14.00
N LYS A 69 -13.40 24.11 -14.35
CA LYS A 69 -12.91 24.28 -15.72
C LYS A 69 -11.79 23.29 -16.00
N LEU A 70 -11.93 22.57 -17.11
CA LEU A 70 -10.86 21.64 -17.56
C LEU A 70 -9.58 22.43 -17.87
N VAL A 71 -8.49 22.05 -17.22
CA VAL A 71 -7.16 22.56 -17.56
C VAL A 71 -6.59 21.72 -18.70
N SER A 72 -6.16 22.34 -19.78
CA SER A 72 -5.60 21.61 -20.89
C SER A 72 -4.30 20.91 -20.52
N VAL A 73 -4.03 19.74 -21.12
CA VAL A 73 -2.80 18.97 -20.89
C VAL A 73 -1.56 19.79 -21.30
N ASP A 74 -1.64 20.57 -22.37
CA ASP A 74 -0.55 21.43 -22.87
C ASP A 74 -0.22 22.55 -21.87
N GLU A 75 -1.24 23.13 -21.23
CA GLU A 75 -1.07 24.18 -20.24
C GLU A 75 -0.58 23.62 -18.91
N SER A 76 -1.23 22.58 -18.41
CA SER A 76 -0.90 21.95 -17.13
C SER A 76 0.40 21.16 -17.17
N ARG A 77 0.79 20.64 -18.33
CA ARG A 77 1.94 19.74 -18.52
C ARG A 77 1.93 18.60 -17.50
N GLN A 78 0.73 18.09 -17.19
CA GLN A 78 0.53 17.07 -16.16
C GLN A 78 1.40 15.84 -16.40
N THR A 79 1.95 15.30 -15.32
CA THR A 79 2.78 14.11 -15.34
C THR A 79 2.54 13.24 -14.11
N ILE A 80 2.70 11.94 -14.26
CA ILE A 80 2.83 11.03 -13.13
C ILE A 80 4.30 10.97 -12.75
N VAL A 81 4.61 11.47 -11.56
CA VAL A 81 5.95 11.43 -11.00
C VAL A 81 6.11 10.12 -10.23
N SER A 82 7.34 9.61 -10.18
CA SER A 82 7.64 8.37 -9.45
C SER A 82 7.15 8.43 -8.01
N PRO A 83 6.28 7.51 -7.56
CA PRO A 83 5.76 7.49 -6.19
C PRO A 83 6.85 7.40 -5.13
N GLN A 84 8.04 6.87 -5.46
CA GLN A 84 9.19 6.75 -4.56
C GLN A 84 9.72 8.11 -4.06
N LEU A 85 9.39 9.20 -4.74
CA LEU A 85 9.68 10.56 -4.24
C LEU A 85 8.84 10.93 -3.01
N ALA A 86 7.70 10.27 -2.82
CA ALA A 86 6.78 10.55 -1.72
C ALA A 86 6.61 9.38 -0.75
N SER A 87 7.02 8.16 -1.13
CA SER A 87 6.78 6.96 -0.35
C SER A 87 7.92 5.95 -0.40
N ALA A 88 8.16 5.28 0.73
CA ALA A 88 9.01 4.10 0.84
C ALA A 88 8.15 2.85 1.08
N HIS A 89 8.38 1.81 0.31
CA HIS A 89 7.76 0.51 0.46
C HIS A 89 8.84 -0.52 0.82
N TYR A 90 8.72 -1.12 2.00
CA TYR A 90 9.67 -2.10 2.50
C TYR A 90 8.96 -3.41 2.82
N THR A 91 9.50 -4.50 2.33
CA THR A 91 9.02 -5.86 2.62
C THR A 91 10.07 -6.63 3.41
N LEU A 92 9.69 -7.18 4.56
CA LEU A 92 10.50 -8.11 5.32
C LEU A 92 9.94 -9.52 5.11
N LEU A 93 10.75 -10.41 4.55
CA LEU A 93 10.49 -11.84 4.49
C LEU A 93 11.12 -12.50 5.73
N LEU A 94 10.29 -13.15 6.54
CA LEU A 94 10.68 -13.89 7.73
C LEU A 94 10.54 -15.39 7.46
N VAL A 95 11.63 -16.12 7.49
CA VAL A 95 11.68 -17.54 7.10
C VAL A 95 11.98 -18.41 8.32
N ASP A 96 11.13 -19.36 8.59
CA ASP A 96 11.35 -20.40 9.59
C ASP A 96 12.51 -21.30 9.15
N MET A 97 13.49 -21.44 10.03
CA MET A 97 14.68 -22.28 9.86
C MET A 97 14.87 -23.19 11.07
N SER A 98 13.78 -23.55 11.75
CA SER A 98 13.77 -24.59 12.78
C SER A 98 14.26 -25.94 12.21
N ALA A 99 14.49 -26.91 13.05
CA ALA A 99 15.08 -28.17 12.61
C ALA A 99 14.22 -28.92 11.56
N SER A 100 12.90 -28.78 11.62
CA SER A 100 11.98 -29.37 10.63
C SER A 100 12.20 -28.83 9.23
N VAL A 101 12.50 -27.54 9.09
CA VAL A 101 12.79 -26.88 7.81
C VAL A 101 14.25 -27.06 7.41
N SER A 102 15.18 -26.68 8.29
CA SER A 102 16.62 -26.63 7.96
C SER A 102 17.25 -27.99 7.69
N ALA A 103 16.70 -29.07 8.25
CA ALA A 103 17.16 -30.43 8.01
C ALA A 103 16.30 -31.18 6.96
N SER A 104 15.32 -30.54 6.34
CA SER A 104 14.45 -31.16 5.34
C SER A 104 15.07 -31.17 3.95
N ASP A 105 14.74 -32.21 3.16
CA ASP A 105 15.07 -32.25 1.74
C ASP A 105 14.37 -31.13 0.92
N GLN A 106 13.40 -30.45 1.51
CA GLN A 106 12.59 -29.39 0.89
C GLN A 106 13.23 -27.99 1.02
N LEU A 107 14.34 -27.86 1.73
CA LEU A 107 15.02 -26.57 1.95
C LEU A 107 15.39 -25.87 0.63
N HIS A 108 15.79 -26.66 -0.38
CA HIS A 108 16.12 -26.12 -1.70
C HIS A 108 14.92 -25.46 -2.39
N GLU A 109 13.72 -26.08 -2.30
CA GLU A 109 12.48 -25.55 -2.88
C GLU A 109 12.05 -24.26 -2.17
N ILE A 110 12.17 -24.22 -0.84
CA ILE A 110 11.87 -23.03 -0.03
C ILE A 110 12.83 -21.90 -0.37
N SER A 111 14.12 -22.18 -0.49
CA SER A 111 15.16 -21.22 -0.89
C SER A 111 14.86 -20.64 -2.28
N ALA A 112 14.57 -21.52 -3.26
CA ALA A 112 14.24 -21.10 -4.62
C ALA A 112 12.98 -20.23 -4.66
N ALA A 113 11.94 -20.60 -3.91
CA ALA A 113 10.70 -19.84 -3.80
C ALA A 113 10.93 -18.45 -3.16
N ALA A 114 11.75 -18.37 -2.12
CA ALA A 114 12.15 -17.11 -1.48
C ALA A 114 12.95 -16.20 -2.44
N ILE A 115 13.88 -16.77 -3.22
CA ILE A 115 14.63 -16.04 -4.25
C ILE A 115 13.69 -15.46 -5.31
N GLN A 116 12.75 -16.26 -5.80
CA GLN A 116 11.76 -15.82 -6.79
C GLN A 116 10.88 -14.69 -6.24
N PHE A 117 10.40 -14.81 -5.01
CA PHE A 117 9.63 -13.77 -4.32
C PHE A 117 10.41 -12.47 -4.21
N VAL A 118 11.65 -12.52 -3.74
CA VAL A 118 12.52 -11.36 -3.63
C VAL A 118 12.75 -10.71 -4.98
N GLY A 119 12.99 -11.50 -6.04
CA GLY A 119 13.14 -11.00 -7.40
C GLY A 119 11.86 -10.35 -7.95
N GLN A 120 10.70 -10.80 -7.55
CA GLN A 120 9.41 -10.22 -7.94
C GLN A 120 9.14 -8.89 -7.24
N VAL A 121 9.23 -8.89 -5.90
CA VAL A 121 8.89 -7.73 -5.06
C VAL A 121 10.00 -6.66 -5.10
N GLY A 122 11.25 -7.09 -5.17
CA GLY A 122 12.44 -6.24 -5.11
C GLY A 122 12.58 -5.23 -6.26
N LYS A 123 11.87 -5.47 -7.38
CA LYS A 123 11.81 -4.51 -8.50
C LYS A 123 11.17 -3.17 -8.11
N GLN A 124 10.34 -3.16 -7.08
CA GLN A 124 9.56 -1.98 -6.69
C GLN A 124 9.71 -1.59 -5.23
N GLN A 125 10.24 -2.49 -4.41
CA GLN A 125 10.38 -2.31 -2.96
C GLN A 125 11.78 -2.68 -2.49
N ARG A 126 12.18 -2.19 -1.32
CA ARG A 126 13.35 -2.74 -0.63
C ARG A 126 12.90 -3.98 0.14
N VAL A 127 13.63 -5.07 -0.06
CA VAL A 127 13.33 -6.35 0.59
C VAL A 127 14.47 -6.71 1.53
N ALA A 128 14.12 -7.10 2.76
CA ALA A 128 15.01 -7.75 3.69
C ALA A 128 14.56 -9.18 3.94
N VAL A 129 15.48 -10.07 4.25
CA VAL A 129 15.19 -11.47 4.60
C VAL A 129 15.85 -11.79 5.94
N TYR A 130 15.03 -12.28 6.85
CA TYR A 130 15.46 -12.75 8.15
C TYR A 130 15.04 -14.20 8.35
N ALA A 131 15.93 -14.98 8.94
CA ALA A 131 15.59 -16.31 9.41
C ALA A 131 15.32 -16.31 10.91
N PHE A 132 14.56 -17.28 11.38
CA PHE A 132 14.37 -17.57 12.79
C PHE A 132 14.35 -19.07 13.05
N ASP A 133 14.64 -19.44 14.28
CA ASP A 133 14.54 -20.80 14.83
C ASP A 133 13.96 -20.69 16.26
N GLY A 134 14.22 -21.63 17.13
CA GLY A 134 13.81 -21.58 18.53
C GLY A 134 14.56 -20.52 19.37
N SER A 135 15.60 -19.90 18.83
CA SER A 135 16.40 -18.90 19.54
C SER A 135 15.63 -17.61 19.79
N LYS A 136 16.15 -16.79 20.70
CA LYS A 136 15.51 -15.50 21.04
C LYS A 136 15.63 -14.48 19.90
N ASN A 137 16.71 -14.50 19.13
CA ASN A 137 17.05 -13.44 18.16
C ASN A 137 16.82 -13.89 16.71
N LEU A 138 16.49 -12.94 15.85
CA LEU A 138 16.45 -13.16 14.40
C LEU A 138 17.86 -13.21 13.83
N TYR A 139 17.99 -13.87 12.69
CA TYR A 139 19.23 -13.93 11.90
C TYR A 139 19.04 -13.16 10.61
N ALA A 140 19.80 -12.08 10.42
CA ALA A 140 19.75 -11.30 9.19
C ALA A 140 20.44 -12.08 8.06
N ILE A 141 19.64 -12.57 7.10
CA ILE A 141 20.12 -13.19 5.85
C ILE A 141 20.49 -12.10 4.85
N SER A 142 19.57 -11.11 4.69
CA SER A 142 19.80 -9.90 3.93
C SER A 142 19.06 -8.75 4.59
N THR A 143 19.70 -7.60 4.72
CA THR A 143 19.08 -6.38 5.24
C THR A 143 18.43 -5.57 4.11
N PHE A 144 17.70 -4.50 4.45
CA PHE A 144 17.10 -3.60 3.46
C PHE A 144 18.16 -2.88 2.62
N THR A 145 18.65 -3.55 1.60
CA THR A 145 19.65 -3.01 0.67
C THR A 145 18.97 -2.31 -0.51
N PRO A 146 19.67 -1.36 -1.16
CA PRO A 146 19.12 -0.69 -2.34
C PRO A 146 19.12 -1.56 -3.61
N THR A 147 19.74 -2.74 -3.61
CA THR A 147 19.86 -3.57 -4.81
C THR A 147 19.30 -4.98 -4.60
N GLU A 148 18.47 -5.42 -5.54
CA GLU A 148 17.93 -6.78 -5.62
C GLU A 148 19.05 -7.84 -5.63
N GLN A 149 20.14 -7.56 -6.34
CA GLN A 149 21.28 -8.49 -6.47
C GLN A 149 21.94 -8.80 -5.13
N GLN A 150 22.10 -7.80 -4.24
CA GLN A 150 22.68 -8.02 -2.90
C GLN A 150 21.75 -8.86 -2.03
N THR A 151 20.44 -8.66 -2.15
CA THR A 151 19.45 -9.47 -1.43
C THR A 151 19.48 -10.90 -1.94
N ALA A 152 19.50 -11.12 -3.25
CA ALA A 152 19.57 -12.45 -3.86
C ALA A 152 20.87 -13.21 -3.47
N GLN A 153 21.99 -12.52 -3.37
CA GLN A 153 23.26 -13.13 -2.90
C GLN A 153 23.17 -13.59 -1.44
N GLY A 154 22.50 -12.81 -0.57
CA GLY A 154 22.27 -13.21 0.82
C GLY A 154 21.42 -14.48 0.91
N LEU A 155 20.40 -14.64 0.05
CA LEU A 155 19.48 -15.77 0.05
C LEU A 155 20.16 -17.12 -0.20
N ASN A 156 21.26 -17.17 -0.94
CA ASN A 156 22.03 -18.41 -1.13
C ASN A 156 22.57 -18.98 0.20
N SER A 157 22.65 -18.15 1.26
CA SER A 157 23.06 -18.62 2.60
C SER A 157 21.94 -19.35 3.35
N ILE A 158 20.70 -19.31 2.89
CA ILE A 158 19.58 -20.07 3.48
C ILE A 158 19.86 -21.56 3.42
N GLU A 159 20.36 -22.06 2.29
CA GLU A 159 20.66 -23.50 2.11
C GLU A 159 21.78 -24.00 3.02
N THR A 160 22.63 -23.12 3.52
CA THR A 160 23.72 -23.45 4.44
C THR A 160 23.45 -23.03 5.88
N PHE A 161 22.22 -22.55 6.14
CA PHE A 161 21.83 -22.13 7.48
C PHE A 161 21.82 -23.30 8.46
N GLN A 162 22.40 -23.09 9.63
CA GLN A 162 22.38 -24.08 10.71
C GLN A 162 21.57 -23.52 11.89
N SER A 163 20.46 -24.19 12.18
CA SER A 163 19.65 -23.88 13.36
C SER A 163 20.46 -24.05 14.63
N ARG A 164 20.39 -23.07 15.52
CA ARG A 164 21.05 -23.10 16.84
C ARG A 164 20.11 -23.65 17.93
N ASP A 165 18.82 -23.49 17.74
CA ASP A 165 17.78 -24.05 18.60
C ASP A 165 16.77 -24.75 17.71
N PRO A 166 16.65 -26.10 17.79
CA PRO A 166 15.84 -26.89 16.88
C PRO A 166 14.33 -26.59 16.98
N SER A 167 13.90 -25.92 18.03
CA SER A 167 12.49 -25.53 18.20
C SER A 167 12.10 -24.31 17.32
N THR A 168 10.87 -23.85 17.43
CA THR A 168 10.31 -22.76 16.64
C THR A 168 9.84 -21.63 17.58
N ASN A 169 10.40 -20.44 17.48
CA ASN A 169 9.99 -19.25 18.22
C ASN A 169 9.19 -18.30 17.30
N LEU A 170 8.07 -18.77 16.78
CA LEU A 170 7.25 -18.03 15.82
C LEU A 170 6.74 -16.70 16.40
N ASN A 171 6.17 -16.73 17.60
CA ASN A 171 5.58 -15.54 18.22
C ASN A 171 6.63 -14.44 18.44
N GLY A 172 7.77 -14.81 19.01
CA GLY A 172 8.87 -13.87 19.25
C GLY A 172 9.51 -13.34 17.95
N ALA A 173 9.60 -14.19 16.94
CA ALA A 173 10.14 -13.81 15.63
C ALA A 173 9.24 -12.78 14.93
N VAL A 174 7.92 -12.97 14.94
CA VAL A 174 6.96 -12.02 14.35
C VAL A 174 7.05 -10.65 15.04
N VAL A 175 7.06 -10.61 16.38
CA VAL A 175 7.19 -9.36 17.14
C VAL A 175 8.49 -8.63 16.79
N GLN A 176 9.62 -9.35 16.74
CA GLN A 176 10.91 -8.75 16.40
C GLN A 176 10.97 -8.29 14.94
N ALA A 177 10.39 -9.05 14.01
CA ALA A 177 10.36 -8.67 12.59
C ALA A 177 9.57 -7.38 12.36
N LEU A 178 8.42 -7.20 13.04
CA LEU A 178 7.68 -5.93 13.01
C LEU A 178 8.52 -4.78 13.56
N HIS A 179 9.27 -4.99 14.63
CA HIS A 179 10.17 -3.98 15.18
C HIS A 179 11.30 -3.61 14.21
N GLU A 180 11.95 -4.58 13.56
CA GLU A 180 13.01 -4.32 12.56
C GLU A 180 12.44 -3.58 11.33
N LEU A 181 11.22 -3.90 10.91
CA LEU A 181 10.53 -3.20 9.82
C LEU A 181 10.23 -1.74 10.20
N ASP A 182 9.70 -1.49 11.41
CA ASP A 182 9.47 -0.14 11.94
C ASP A 182 10.75 0.68 11.99
N LYS A 183 11.82 0.09 12.48
CA LYS A 183 13.14 0.71 12.58
C LYS A 183 13.69 1.10 11.21
N ALA A 184 13.61 0.20 10.23
CA ALA A 184 14.09 0.44 8.88
C ALA A 184 13.27 1.55 8.19
N LEU A 185 11.94 1.49 8.29
CA LEU A 185 11.06 2.53 7.77
C LEU A 185 11.25 3.87 8.50
N GLY A 186 11.57 3.82 9.80
CA GLY A 186 11.91 4.99 10.62
C GLY A 186 13.08 5.79 10.05
N ALA A 187 14.02 5.13 9.41
CA ALA A 187 15.21 5.73 8.80
C ALA A 187 14.98 6.26 7.37
N ALA A 188 13.85 5.96 6.72
CA ALA A 188 13.56 6.45 5.38
C ALA A 188 13.22 7.94 5.41
N ASP A 189 13.84 8.75 4.55
CA ASP A 189 13.62 10.20 4.45
C ASP A 189 12.54 10.52 3.41
N VAL A 190 11.33 10.01 3.66
CA VAL A 190 10.14 10.26 2.84
C VAL A 190 8.91 10.40 3.72
N PRO A 191 7.88 11.17 3.29
CA PRO A 191 6.70 11.43 4.10
C PRO A 191 5.85 10.18 4.38
N LEU A 192 5.82 9.23 3.46
CA LEU A 192 4.96 8.06 3.53
C LEU A 192 5.80 6.78 3.58
N ARG A 193 5.41 5.87 4.46
CA ARG A 193 6.17 4.65 4.72
C ARG A 193 5.22 3.49 4.86
N PHE A 194 5.40 2.49 3.99
CA PHE A 194 4.60 1.29 3.93
C PHE A 194 5.46 0.08 4.22
N GLY A 195 5.07 -0.68 5.22
CA GLY A 195 5.72 -1.93 5.57
C GLY A 195 4.87 -3.13 5.20
N THR A 196 5.51 -4.19 4.79
CA THR A 196 4.93 -5.51 4.62
C THR A 196 5.80 -6.53 5.31
N LEU A 197 5.19 -7.39 6.15
CA LEU A 197 5.81 -8.56 6.71
C LEU A 197 5.22 -9.80 6.03
N VAL A 198 6.07 -10.68 5.53
CA VAL A 198 5.67 -12.00 5.02
C VAL A 198 6.33 -13.06 5.89
N VAL A 199 5.54 -13.88 6.54
CA VAL A 199 6.01 -14.94 7.45
C VAL A 199 5.85 -16.29 6.75
N PHE A 200 6.93 -17.03 6.65
CA PHE A 200 6.94 -18.40 6.18
C PHE A 200 7.28 -19.34 7.34
N THR A 201 6.45 -20.36 7.60
CA THR A 201 6.67 -21.31 8.69
C THR A 201 6.00 -22.67 8.37
N ASP A 202 6.58 -23.75 8.87
CA ASP A 202 6.00 -25.10 8.80
C ASP A 202 5.37 -25.58 10.11
N GLY A 203 5.49 -24.77 11.17
CA GLY A 203 5.07 -25.17 12.51
C GLY A 203 4.47 -24.09 13.38
N THR A 204 4.00 -24.51 14.54
CA THR A 204 3.52 -23.65 15.60
C THR A 204 4.66 -23.23 16.54
N ASP A 205 4.43 -22.20 17.35
CA ASP A 205 5.41 -21.78 18.36
C ASP A 205 5.62 -22.89 19.41
N ARG A 206 6.82 -23.46 19.44
CA ARG A 206 7.22 -24.50 20.39
C ARG A 206 8.21 -24.01 21.44
N ALA A 207 8.94 -22.94 21.16
CA ALA A 207 9.89 -22.34 22.08
C ALA A 207 9.19 -21.61 23.23
N ASN A 208 7.95 -21.20 23.03
CA ASN A 208 7.07 -20.57 24.03
C ASN A 208 7.75 -19.41 24.78
N ARG A 209 8.52 -18.59 24.01
CA ARG A 209 9.28 -17.45 24.57
C ARG A 209 8.43 -16.18 24.67
N VAL A 210 7.48 -16.03 23.75
CA VAL A 210 6.54 -14.92 23.70
C VAL A 210 5.12 -15.50 23.66
N PRO A 211 4.21 -15.05 24.54
CA PRO A 211 2.83 -15.51 24.53
C PRO A 211 2.16 -15.22 23.17
N LEU A 212 1.29 -16.14 22.71
CA LEU A 212 0.51 -15.96 21.49
C LEU A 212 -0.26 -14.62 21.48
N GLN A 213 -0.85 -14.23 22.62
CA GLN A 213 -1.62 -12.99 22.69
C GLN A 213 -0.75 -11.76 22.48
N GLU A 214 0.49 -11.76 22.96
CA GLU A 214 1.44 -10.65 22.74
C GLU A 214 1.79 -10.49 21.26
N MET A 215 1.98 -11.59 20.55
CA MET A 215 2.19 -11.58 19.10
C MET A 215 0.96 -11.06 18.37
N VAL A 216 -0.25 -11.54 18.71
CA VAL A 216 -1.51 -11.08 18.12
C VAL A 216 -1.70 -9.59 18.34
N ASP A 217 -1.49 -9.10 19.57
CA ASP A 217 -1.61 -7.67 19.89
C ASP A 217 -0.61 -6.83 19.09
N ALA A 218 0.63 -7.31 18.91
CA ALA A 218 1.64 -6.64 18.11
C ALA A 218 1.26 -6.59 16.61
N VAL A 219 0.74 -7.69 16.06
CA VAL A 219 0.25 -7.76 14.68
C VAL A 219 -0.92 -6.80 14.49
N GLU A 220 -1.93 -6.82 15.35
CA GLU A 220 -3.12 -5.96 15.24
C GLU A 220 -2.78 -4.47 15.41
N ALA A 221 -1.87 -4.15 16.32
CA ALA A 221 -1.43 -2.77 16.55
C ALA A 221 -0.53 -2.23 15.43
N SER A 222 0.11 -3.09 14.66
CA SER A 222 1.00 -2.69 13.57
C SER A 222 0.23 -2.03 12.43
N PRO A 223 0.73 -0.93 11.85
CA PRO A 223 0.14 -0.34 10.64
C PRO A 223 0.49 -1.11 9.36
N HIS A 224 1.36 -2.11 9.44
CA HIS A 224 1.89 -2.83 8.29
C HIS A 224 0.96 -3.94 7.82
N ALA A 225 1.04 -4.27 6.52
CA ALA A 225 0.45 -5.49 6.01
C ALA A 225 1.25 -6.70 6.53
N VAL A 226 0.54 -7.73 7.00
CA VAL A 226 1.18 -8.96 7.47
C VAL A 226 0.53 -10.14 6.77
N TYR A 227 1.33 -10.88 6.01
CA TYR A 227 0.94 -12.09 5.32
C TYR A 227 1.61 -13.31 5.95
N ALA A 228 0.96 -14.47 5.88
CA ALA A 228 1.54 -15.74 6.35
C ALA A 228 1.45 -16.83 5.27
N ILE A 229 2.50 -17.62 5.17
CA ILE A 229 2.55 -18.84 4.36
C ILE A 229 2.86 -19.99 5.32
N GLY A 230 1.92 -20.91 5.46
CA GLY A 230 2.09 -22.11 6.26
C GLY A 230 2.29 -23.34 5.40
N VAL A 231 3.24 -24.21 5.76
CA VAL A 231 3.53 -25.46 5.06
C VAL A 231 3.22 -26.65 5.93
N GLY A 232 2.55 -27.66 5.36
CA GLY A 232 2.24 -28.90 6.05
C GLY A 232 1.06 -28.82 7.00
N ASN A 233 1.00 -29.77 7.92
CA ASN A 233 -0.15 -29.99 8.80
C ASN A 233 0.11 -29.57 10.27
N GLU A 234 1.32 -29.18 10.62
CA GLU A 234 1.64 -28.80 12.00
C GLU A 234 1.14 -27.40 12.38
N ILE A 235 0.97 -26.53 11.40
CA ILE A 235 0.37 -25.21 11.61
C ILE A 235 -1.10 -25.23 11.19
N ASP A 236 -1.97 -24.71 12.03
CA ASP A 236 -3.39 -24.63 11.76
C ASP A 236 -3.80 -23.26 11.18
N ASP A 237 -4.95 -23.22 10.49
CA ASP A 237 -5.49 -22.02 9.87
C ASP A 237 -5.81 -20.93 10.90
N SER A 238 -6.13 -21.29 12.16
CA SER A 238 -6.40 -20.34 13.22
C SER A 238 -5.15 -19.56 13.59
N THR A 239 -4.01 -20.24 13.69
CA THR A 239 -2.71 -19.59 13.96
C THR A 239 -2.28 -18.75 12.76
N LEU A 240 -2.37 -19.30 11.53
CA LEU A 240 -2.03 -18.56 10.31
C LEU A 240 -2.85 -17.29 10.14
N SER A 241 -4.16 -17.34 10.41
CA SER A 241 -5.04 -16.16 10.30
C SER A 241 -4.72 -15.07 11.33
N ARG A 242 -4.22 -15.44 12.51
CA ARG A 242 -3.79 -14.48 13.54
C ARG A 242 -2.46 -13.82 13.19
N VAL A 243 -1.53 -14.55 12.57
CA VAL A 243 -0.27 -13.99 12.07
C VAL A 243 -0.54 -13.14 10.83
N GLY A 244 -1.19 -13.72 9.84
CA GLY A 244 -1.43 -13.10 8.53
C GLY A 244 -2.71 -12.27 8.48
N LYS A 245 -2.80 -11.18 9.26
CA LYS A 245 -4.00 -10.32 9.29
C LYS A 245 -4.41 -9.74 7.93
N SER A 246 -3.47 -9.65 6.97
CA SER A 246 -3.74 -9.17 5.61
C SER A 246 -4.00 -10.31 4.60
N GLY A 247 -3.83 -11.55 5.05
CA GLY A 247 -4.08 -12.77 4.30
C GLY A 247 -3.07 -13.86 4.63
N TYR A 248 -3.49 -15.10 4.44
CA TYR A 248 -2.60 -16.25 4.59
C TYR A 248 -2.86 -17.29 3.50
N ILE A 249 -1.86 -18.11 3.24
CA ILE A 249 -1.94 -19.28 2.36
C ILE A 249 -1.37 -20.46 3.11
N ARG A 250 -2.11 -21.57 3.10
CA ARG A 250 -1.60 -22.85 3.58
C ARG A 250 -1.37 -23.79 2.42
N VAL A 251 -0.20 -24.40 2.36
CA VAL A 251 0.17 -25.40 1.36
C VAL A 251 0.45 -26.75 2.03
N GLU A 252 0.23 -27.84 1.32
CA GLU A 252 0.42 -29.18 1.89
C GLU A 252 1.89 -29.55 2.04
N ASP A 253 2.72 -29.07 1.12
CA ASP A 253 4.17 -29.33 1.12
C ASP A 253 4.95 -28.17 0.49
N ALA A 254 6.27 -28.19 0.59
CA ALA A 254 7.14 -27.13 0.10
C ALA A 254 7.14 -26.98 -1.42
N SER A 255 6.75 -27.99 -2.19
CA SER A 255 6.69 -27.89 -3.66
C SER A 255 5.65 -26.87 -4.12
N ALA A 256 4.61 -26.63 -3.32
CA ALA A 256 3.60 -25.62 -3.57
C ALA A 256 3.98 -24.21 -3.03
N SER A 257 5.11 -24.09 -2.32
CA SER A 257 5.54 -22.81 -1.73
C SER A 257 5.82 -21.75 -2.79
N ALA A 258 6.37 -22.11 -3.94
CA ALA A 258 6.64 -21.16 -5.03
C ALA A 258 5.36 -20.48 -5.53
N ALA A 259 4.25 -21.22 -5.64
CA ALA A 259 2.95 -20.64 -6.02
C ALA A 259 2.40 -19.71 -4.93
N ALA A 260 2.51 -20.10 -3.66
CA ALA A 260 2.08 -19.26 -2.52
C ALA A 260 2.87 -17.97 -2.41
N PHE A 261 4.19 -18.03 -2.52
CA PHE A 261 5.05 -16.85 -2.56
C PHE A 261 4.74 -15.95 -3.77
N GLY A 262 4.50 -16.56 -4.95
CA GLY A 262 4.11 -15.84 -6.17
C GLY A 262 2.82 -15.06 -5.98
N GLU A 263 1.78 -15.68 -5.42
CA GLU A 263 0.48 -15.05 -5.17
C GLU A 263 0.60 -13.88 -4.18
N ILE A 264 1.30 -14.05 -3.07
CA ILE A 264 1.52 -12.97 -2.10
C ILE A 264 2.37 -11.86 -2.73
N GLY A 265 3.41 -12.21 -3.48
CA GLY A 265 4.24 -11.26 -4.21
C GLY A 265 3.43 -10.39 -5.18
N GLU A 266 2.52 -10.99 -5.95
CA GLU A 266 1.60 -10.26 -6.82
C GLU A 266 0.68 -9.31 -6.06
N ARG A 267 0.13 -9.74 -4.93
CA ARG A 267 -0.71 -8.87 -4.08
C ARG A 267 0.07 -7.66 -3.57
N ILE A 268 1.30 -7.87 -3.11
CA ILE A 268 2.19 -6.81 -2.63
C ILE A 268 2.53 -5.82 -3.75
N VAL A 269 2.90 -6.33 -4.93
CA VAL A 269 3.23 -5.50 -6.10
C VAL A 269 2.03 -4.67 -6.53
N ARG A 270 0.85 -5.29 -6.69
CA ARG A 270 -0.39 -4.58 -7.03
C ARG A 270 -0.74 -3.50 -6.00
N PHE A 271 -0.62 -3.82 -4.71
CA PHE A 271 -0.85 -2.84 -3.65
C PHE A 271 0.06 -1.62 -3.78
N THR A 272 1.33 -1.80 -4.16
CA THR A 272 2.29 -0.71 -4.38
C THR A 272 1.93 0.13 -5.59
N GLN A 273 1.47 -0.50 -6.67
CA GLN A 273 1.18 0.14 -7.95
C GLN A 273 -0.10 0.99 -7.96
N ARG A 274 -0.95 0.90 -6.94
CA ARG A 274 -2.17 1.71 -6.83
C ARG A 274 -1.92 3.18 -6.52
N TYR A 275 -0.69 3.54 -6.11
CA TYR A 275 -0.35 4.88 -5.66
C TYR A 275 0.17 5.73 -6.82
N TYR A 276 -0.39 6.92 -6.95
CA TYR A 276 -0.04 7.89 -7.99
C TYR A 276 0.35 9.21 -7.37
N LEU A 277 1.45 9.78 -7.86
CA LEU A 277 1.86 11.15 -7.60
C LEU A 277 1.63 11.96 -8.87
N LEU A 278 0.47 12.57 -8.98
CA LEU A 278 0.13 13.47 -10.09
C LEU A 278 0.66 14.86 -9.79
N SER A 279 1.48 15.39 -10.68
CA SER A 279 2.02 16.74 -10.60
C SER A 279 1.65 17.52 -11.85
N TYR A 280 1.31 18.79 -11.68
CA TYR A 280 0.96 19.67 -12.79
C TYR A 280 1.24 21.15 -12.50
N CYS A 281 1.23 21.96 -13.56
CA CYS A 281 1.37 23.39 -13.48
C CYS A 281 -0.01 24.06 -13.46
N SER A 282 -0.36 24.71 -12.35
CA SER A 282 -1.62 25.44 -12.25
C SER A 282 -1.60 26.70 -13.11
N PRO A 283 -2.68 27.01 -13.86
CA PRO A 283 -2.86 28.30 -14.51
C PRO A 283 -3.24 29.42 -13.53
N ALA A 284 -3.69 29.11 -12.32
CA ALA A 284 -4.05 30.08 -11.30
C ALA A 284 -2.86 30.93 -10.86
N ARG A 285 -3.10 32.19 -10.45
CA ARG A 285 -2.06 33.15 -10.05
C ARG A 285 -2.29 33.78 -8.68
N ALA A 286 -3.50 33.76 -8.19
CA ALA A 286 -3.83 34.31 -6.86
C ALA A 286 -5.16 33.74 -6.36
N GLY A 287 -5.32 33.68 -5.05
CA GLY A 287 -6.56 33.27 -4.40
C GLY A 287 -6.69 31.78 -4.17
N LYS A 288 -7.83 31.39 -3.61
CA LYS A 288 -8.14 29.98 -3.31
C LYS A 288 -8.83 29.33 -4.50
N HIS A 289 -8.35 28.18 -4.88
CA HIS A 289 -8.87 27.37 -5.99
C HIS A 289 -9.21 25.97 -5.52
N LYS A 290 -10.20 25.37 -6.18
CA LYS A 290 -10.55 23.96 -6.02
C LYS A 290 -10.04 23.18 -7.24
N VAL A 291 -9.21 22.18 -7.02
CA VAL A 291 -8.85 21.22 -8.05
C VAL A 291 -9.68 19.95 -7.90
N THR A 292 -10.19 19.46 -9.00
CA THR A 292 -10.80 18.13 -9.12
C THR A 292 -9.97 17.32 -10.07
N ILE A 293 -9.49 16.15 -9.61
CA ILE A 293 -8.81 15.16 -10.43
C ILE A 293 -9.83 14.05 -10.74
N GLU A 294 -10.10 13.83 -12.02
CA GLU A 294 -10.94 12.73 -12.50
C GLU A 294 -10.03 11.68 -13.16
N ALA A 295 -10.06 10.45 -12.65
CA ALA A 295 -9.47 9.30 -13.34
C ALA A 295 -10.50 8.63 -14.24
N VAL A 296 -10.08 8.19 -15.42
CA VAL A 296 -10.92 7.47 -16.38
C VAL A 296 -10.17 6.23 -16.87
N LYS A 297 -10.73 5.02 -16.64
CA LYS A 297 -10.15 3.76 -17.10
C LYS A 297 -11.24 2.78 -17.49
N ASP A 298 -11.19 2.24 -18.70
CA ASP A 298 -12.12 1.23 -19.21
C ASP A 298 -13.62 1.63 -19.11
N GLY A 299 -13.91 2.94 -19.19
CA GLY A 299 -15.24 3.50 -19.05
C GLY A 299 -15.65 3.85 -17.60
N ASP A 300 -14.92 3.38 -16.60
CA ASP A 300 -15.11 3.76 -15.21
C ASP A 300 -14.48 5.12 -14.92
N LYS A 301 -15.09 5.83 -13.97
CA LYS A 301 -14.65 7.15 -13.55
C LYS A 301 -14.61 7.26 -12.04
N GLY A 302 -13.64 8.01 -11.55
CA GLY A 302 -13.54 8.40 -10.14
C GLY A 302 -13.01 9.81 -10.00
N ARG A 303 -13.33 10.48 -8.89
CA ARG A 303 -12.91 11.85 -8.65
C ARG A 303 -12.38 12.03 -7.23
N LEU A 304 -11.43 12.95 -7.10
CA LEU A 304 -11.03 13.50 -5.80
C LEU A 304 -10.93 15.02 -5.90
N GLU A 305 -11.09 15.70 -4.77
CA GLU A 305 -11.03 17.15 -4.70
C GLU A 305 -9.95 17.60 -3.69
N TYR A 306 -9.35 18.74 -4.00
CA TYR A 306 -8.37 19.41 -3.15
C TYR A 306 -8.48 20.92 -3.33
N ALA A 307 -8.39 21.66 -2.24
CA ALA A 307 -8.34 23.13 -2.28
C ALA A 307 -6.92 23.62 -1.97
N PHE A 308 -6.44 24.58 -2.74
CA PHE A 308 -5.13 25.20 -2.55
C PHE A 308 -5.20 26.71 -2.68
N ASP A 309 -4.16 27.39 -2.25
CA ASP A 309 -4.01 28.84 -2.39
C ASP A 309 -2.90 29.12 -3.42
N ALA A 310 -3.27 29.78 -4.51
CA ALA A 310 -2.39 30.17 -5.60
C ALA A 310 -1.70 31.53 -5.38
N GLN A 311 -1.78 32.09 -4.18
CA GLN A 311 -1.21 33.41 -3.90
C GLN A 311 0.29 33.45 -4.21
N GLY A 312 0.64 34.29 -5.18
CA GLY A 312 2.01 34.48 -5.66
C GLY A 312 2.50 33.34 -6.57
N PHE A 313 1.60 32.64 -7.24
CA PHE A 313 1.95 31.76 -8.33
C PHE A 313 2.39 32.58 -9.56
N GLU A 314 3.39 32.05 -10.28
CA GLU A 314 4.01 32.65 -11.45
C GLU A 314 4.18 31.60 -12.57
N PRO A 315 4.38 32.00 -13.82
CA PRO A 315 4.74 31.09 -14.89
C PRO A 315 6.11 30.40 -14.66
N GLY A 316 6.38 29.29 -15.35
CA GLY A 316 7.70 28.65 -15.34
C GLY A 316 7.79 27.39 -14.46
N CYS A 317 6.67 26.81 -14.12
CA CYS A 317 6.58 25.55 -13.38
C CYS A 317 7.26 24.37 -14.12
N ASP A 318 7.86 23.46 -13.36
CA ASP A 318 8.34 22.15 -13.81
C ASP A 318 7.61 21.05 -13.05
N PRO A 319 6.66 20.33 -13.66
CA PRO A 319 5.87 19.32 -12.95
C PRO A 319 6.69 18.09 -12.54
N ASN A 320 7.90 17.89 -13.10
CA ASN A 320 8.80 16.82 -12.68
C ASN A 320 9.50 17.11 -11.34
N LYS A 321 9.33 18.33 -10.82
CA LYS A 321 9.84 18.75 -9.51
C LYS A 321 8.67 19.03 -8.57
N PRO A 322 8.00 17.99 -8.06
CA PRO A 322 6.84 18.18 -7.19
C PRO A 322 7.25 18.92 -5.90
N PRO A 323 6.32 19.67 -5.27
CA PRO A 323 6.56 20.25 -3.98
C PRO A 323 6.86 19.19 -2.91
N PRO A 324 7.66 19.52 -1.87
CA PRO A 324 7.88 18.62 -0.76
C PRO A 324 6.57 18.40 0.03
N PHE A 325 6.33 17.16 0.44
CA PHE A 325 5.21 16.81 1.31
C PHE A 325 5.59 16.93 2.79
N ASP A 326 4.57 17.12 3.64
CA ASP A 326 4.79 17.18 5.09
C ASP A 326 5.25 15.82 5.63
N THR A 327 6.41 15.81 6.30
CA THR A 327 7.03 14.62 6.91
C THR A 327 6.77 14.52 8.41
N THR A 328 5.99 15.43 9.01
CA THR A 328 5.80 15.45 10.46
C THR A 328 5.07 14.20 10.98
N GLY A 329 5.61 13.63 12.07
CA GLY A 329 5.26 12.27 12.50
C GLY A 329 3.80 12.03 12.93
N LYS A 330 3.05 13.06 13.34
CA LYS A 330 1.63 12.89 13.74
C LYS A 330 0.73 12.70 12.52
N THR A 331 0.93 13.49 11.49
CA THR A 331 0.18 13.42 10.24
C THR A 331 0.52 12.13 9.49
N ARG A 332 1.77 11.70 9.54
CA ARG A 332 2.25 10.46 8.93
C ARG A 332 1.58 9.21 9.49
N LYS A 333 1.56 9.00 10.83
CA LYS A 333 0.93 7.84 11.47
C LYS A 333 -0.58 7.77 11.18
N SER A 334 -1.24 8.92 11.14
CA SER A 334 -2.65 8.99 10.80
C SER A 334 -2.90 8.55 9.35
N ARG A 335 -2.06 8.97 8.40
CA ARG A 335 -2.15 8.59 6.98
C ARG A 335 -1.84 7.12 6.74
N GLU A 336 -0.79 6.59 7.36
CA GLU A 336 -0.42 5.18 7.28
C GLU A 336 -1.57 4.28 7.76
N ARG A 337 -2.24 4.67 8.85
CA ARG A 337 -3.40 3.95 9.40
C ARG A 337 -4.60 3.98 8.47
N MET A 338 -4.89 5.15 7.89
CA MET A 338 -6.01 5.31 6.95
C MET A 338 -5.82 4.49 5.68
N MET A 339 -4.58 4.38 5.18
CA MET A 339 -4.28 3.57 4.01
C MET A 339 -4.41 2.07 4.29
N ALA A 340 -4.10 1.63 5.50
CA ALA A 340 -4.30 0.25 5.92
C ALA A 340 -5.78 -0.11 6.08
N THR A 341 -6.64 0.85 6.47
CA THR A 341 -8.07 0.62 6.72
C THR A 341 -8.99 1.04 5.60
N GLY A 342 -8.50 1.80 4.61
CA GLY A 342 -9.31 2.36 3.53
C GLY A 342 -10.27 3.48 3.96
N GLU A 343 -10.12 4.01 5.18
CA GLU A 343 -10.91 5.14 5.68
C GLU A 343 -10.39 6.48 5.18
N GLU A 344 -11.31 7.38 4.83
CA GLU A 344 -10.99 8.74 4.37
C GLU A 344 -10.48 9.61 5.54
N ALA A 345 -9.46 10.46 5.27
CA ALA A 345 -8.99 11.43 6.26
C ALA A 345 -10.13 12.38 6.68
N PRO A 346 -10.32 12.65 7.99
CA PRO A 346 -11.19 13.72 8.40
C PRO A 346 -10.72 15.03 7.76
N ALA A 347 -11.65 15.77 7.16
CA ALA A 347 -11.35 17.08 6.56
C ALA A 347 -10.67 17.97 7.61
N GLU A 348 -9.47 18.46 7.29
CA GLU A 348 -8.71 19.36 8.17
C GLU A 348 -9.54 20.63 8.37
N LYS A 349 -10.00 20.87 9.59
CA LYS A 349 -10.67 22.12 9.93
C LYS A 349 -9.67 23.26 9.72
N PRO A 350 -10.02 24.36 9.01
CA PRO A 350 -9.12 25.48 8.81
C PRO A 350 -8.66 25.99 10.17
N LYS A 351 -7.34 26.11 10.36
CA LYS A 351 -6.76 26.75 11.54
C LYS A 351 -7.26 28.19 11.58
N VAL A 352 -8.16 28.48 12.50
CA VAL A 352 -8.53 29.84 12.84
C VAL A 352 -7.34 30.44 13.58
N GLU A 353 -6.59 31.33 12.93
CA GLU A 353 -5.59 32.15 13.61
C GLU A 353 -6.27 32.98 14.70
N ALA A 354 -5.97 32.68 15.95
CA ALA A 354 -6.38 33.49 17.07
C ALA A 354 -5.71 34.86 16.95
N LYS A 355 -6.47 35.90 16.56
CA LYS A 355 -6.05 37.27 16.65
C LYS A 355 -5.62 37.57 18.07
N ALA A 356 -4.36 37.89 18.27
CA ALA A 356 -3.81 38.43 19.52
C ALA A 356 -4.59 39.67 19.91
N LYS A 357 -5.28 39.61 21.05
CA LYS A 357 -5.87 40.81 21.68
C LYS A 357 -4.73 41.73 22.13
N GLY A 358 -4.60 42.87 21.46
CA GLY A 358 -3.71 43.95 21.87
C GLY A 358 -4.06 44.37 23.29
N LYS A 359 -3.08 44.39 24.17
CA LYS A 359 -3.15 45.09 25.45
C LYS A 359 -3.13 46.59 25.18
N VAL A 360 -4.23 47.24 25.49
CA VAL A 360 -4.27 48.70 25.65
C VAL A 360 -3.62 49.02 26.99
N SER A 361 -2.48 49.70 26.95
CA SER A 361 -1.87 50.34 28.11
C SER A 361 -2.60 51.65 28.35
N THR A 362 -3.28 51.79 29.47
CA THR A 362 -3.69 53.08 30.03
C THR A 362 -2.62 53.53 31.03
N GLU A 363 -1.90 54.58 30.65
CA GLU A 363 -1.19 55.46 31.59
C GLU A 363 -2.22 56.31 32.33
N GLN A 364 -2.19 56.27 33.61
CA GLN A 364 -2.29 57.47 34.53
C GLN A 364 -1.60 57.09 35.85
#